data_80eeb7d33e3a95b7a79bc515d30f2a45
#
_entry.id   80eeb7d33e3a95b7a79bc515d30f2a45
#
_cell.length_a   1.000
_cell.length_b   1.000
_cell.length_c   1.000
_cell.angle_alpha   90.00
_cell.angle_beta   90.00
_cell.angle_gamma   90.00
#
_symmetry.space_group_name_H-M   'P 1'
#
loop_
_entity.id
_entity.type
_entity.pdbx_description
1 polymer ?
#
loop_
_entity_poly.entity_id
_entity_poly.type
_entity_poly.pdbx_seq_one_letter_code
_entity_poly.pdbx_strand_id
1 'polypeptide(L)'
;MVQKVKTFLSKGNRAAWCLFLLFAISIFLKGVIFHWFCFHSVILSSLWHHPLEFIRFWGGKLIPALFLGGFVFLFRSKTWMIYAHVLIDIWLIANLFYYNANALFLSYETMKMADNMSGFWDSLYAYTEWSMLLYPIITLLFAVCLLCIPKVSKRLPIAFCVVMSLSLLLSIIDNLCFKVYTHSWHPQNKVTEQVNSRMLSGEEFTYYYPFGHVYYFAVVSKSIDYNAWAYSYVREYSVLSYFPACFVWSILRPAGEIIDLTEKDIEQVRPFIHGNIRQKTPTPQTNLVFVLFESLESWPIDEVCGYNFMPNLQAILRNKHSLYCNKLKSQVRHGNSADGQLIDITGLLPIANGATCRLYADNILPSYAQCYPYSAIINPAPGMWNQEKVTFGYQFKQLIEPQKGEHWADKELIDQMINYIDTVKEPFCLFGISVSSHVPFSQGSINPTYIIDGMPHIMLAYLNCLHYTDSVIGNLVNAVQCNERLANNTTIVISGDHTIFRGEDQEIDTFADIHDINMQTTHTYTPLIIYSPKKIKNNIYVTDTCYQMDIYPTIMDIIGCEEYFWKGVGVNVMDSAARNNRPILEKDAYDISDMIIRSNYFNLH
;
A
#
# COMPACT_ATOMS: atom_id res chain seq x y z
N MET A 1 -16.38 -56.07 -9.02
CA MET A 1 -16.62 -54.64 -9.15
C MET A 1 -17.81 -54.19 -8.30
N VAL A 2 -18.98 -54.77 -8.43
CA VAL A 2 -20.22 -54.45 -7.69
C VAL A 2 -20.05 -54.52 -6.15
N GLN A 3 -19.34 -55.53 -5.65
CA GLN A 3 -19.08 -55.68 -4.21
C GLN A 3 -18.15 -54.60 -3.68
N LYS A 4 -17.15 -54.14 -4.44
CA LYS A 4 -16.29 -52.99 -4.10
C LYS A 4 -17.07 -51.65 -4.07
N VAL A 5 -18.03 -51.48 -4.98
CA VAL A 5 -18.92 -50.30 -5.00
C VAL A 5 -19.89 -50.32 -3.81
N LYS A 6 -20.45 -51.50 -3.44
CA LYS A 6 -21.27 -51.63 -2.22
C LYS A 6 -20.50 -51.34 -0.94
N THR A 7 -19.24 -51.73 -0.85
CA THR A 7 -18.37 -51.41 0.30
C THR A 7 -18.01 -49.91 0.31
N PHE A 8 -17.84 -49.31 -0.84
CA PHE A 8 -17.58 -47.87 -0.99
C PHE A 8 -18.78 -47.02 -0.53
N LEU A 9 -20.00 -47.53 -0.71
CA LEU A 9 -21.25 -46.86 -0.31
C LEU A 9 -21.77 -47.32 1.08
N SER A 10 -20.93 -47.93 1.92
CA SER A 10 -21.33 -48.26 3.29
C SER A 10 -21.73 -47.03 4.12
N LYS A 11 -22.59 -47.22 5.16
CA LYS A 11 -23.09 -46.08 5.97
C LYS A 11 -21.97 -45.16 6.52
N GLY A 12 -20.83 -45.75 6.92
CA GLY A 12 -19.66 -44.98 7.38
C GLY A 12 -18.95 -44.18 6.31
N ASN A 13 -18.93 -44.69 5.08
CA ASN A 13 -18.35 -43.96 3.94
C ASN A 13 -19.26 -42.86 3.47
N ARG A 14 -20.60 -43.03 3.53
CA ARG A 14 -21.56 -41.94 3.22
C ARG A 14 -21.37 -40.77 4.17
N ALA A 15 -21.21 -41.00 5.45
CA ALA A 15 -20.96 -39.93 6.43
C ALA A 15 -19.68 -39.15 6.09
N ALA A 16 -18.60 -39.84 5.69
CA ALA A 16 -17.36 -39.17 5.29
C ALA A 16 -17.53 -38.31 4.03
N TRP A 17 -18.28 -38.77 3.02
CA TRP A 17 -18.60 -37.98 1.83
C TRP A 17 -19.52 -36.79 2.14
N CYS A 18 -20.50 -36.96 3.02
CA CYS A 18 -21.34 -35.83 3.47
C CYS A 18 -20.50 -34.75 4.18
N LEU A 19 -19.56 -35.18 5.05
CA LEU A 19 -18.66 -34.25 5.71
C LEU A 19 -17.75 -33.53 4.72
N PHE A 20 -17.19 -34.27 3.76
CA PHE A 20 -16.37 -33.68 2.71
C PHE A 20 -17.13 -32.63 1.91
N LEU A 21 -18.33 -32.97 1.43
CA LEU A 21 -19.16 -32.03 0.65
C LEU A 21 -19.54 -30.81 1.48
N LEU A 22 -19.97 -31.00 2.72
CA LEU A 22 -20.33 -29.91 3.61
C LEU A 22 -19.13 -28.97 3.84
N PHE A 23 -17.95 -29.54 4.11
CA PHE A 23 -16.73 -28.78 4.31
C PHE A 23 -16.33 -28.03 3.03
N ALA A 24 -16.28 -28.72 1.89
CA ALA A 24 -15.88 -28.13 0.62
C ALA A 24 -16.83 -27.00 0.18
N ILE A 25 -18.16 -27.19 0.33
CA ILE A 25 -19.16 -26.16 0.00
C ILE A 25 -19.00 -24.94 0.90
N SER A 26 -18.83 -25.14 2.21
CA SER A 26 -18.68 -24.01 3.15
C SER A 26 -17.40 -23.19 2.88
N ILE A 27 -16.28 -23.85 2.55
CA ILE A 27 -15.03 -23.17 2.18
C ILE A 27 -15.18 -22.46 0.82
N PHE A 28 -15.81 -23.11 -0.15
CA PHE A 28 -16.10 -22.50 -1.46
C PHE A 28 -16.93 -21.21 -1.31
N LEU A 29 -18.00 -21.25 -0.52
CA LEU A 29 -18.85 -20.07 -0.27
C LEU A 29 -18.05 -18.93 0.36
N LYS A 30 -17.17 -19.22 1.33
CA LYS A 30 -16.30 -18.21 1.93
C LYS A 30 -15.37 -17.56 0.90
N GLY A 31 -14.80 -18.36 -0.01
CA GLY A 31 -13.97 -17.84 -1.10
C GLY A 31 -14.73 -16.95 -2.09
N VAL A 32 -15.99 -17.27 -2.38
CA VAL A 32 -16.88 -16.46 -3.25
C VAL A 32 -17.25 -15.14 -2.55
N ILE A 33 -17.62 -15.19 -1.27
CA ILE A 33 -17.98 -14.02 -0.48
C ILE A 33 -16.77 -13.06 -0.38
N PHE A 34 -15.57 -13.60 -0.13
CA PHE A 34 -14.35 -12.81 -0.10
C PHE A 34 -14.12 -12.08 -1.43
N HIS A 35 -14.24 -12.79 -2.53
CA HIS A 35 -14.08 -12.19 -3.85
C HIS A 35 -15.11 -11.08 -4.10
N TRP A 36 -16.36 -11.30 -3.67
CA TRP A 36 -17.40 -10.28 -3.78
C TRP A 36 -17.04 -9.00 -3.01
N PHE A 37 -16.54 -9.12 -1.79
CA PHE A 37 -16.17 -7.96 -0.99
C PHE A 37 -14.97 -7.18 -1.55
N CYS A 38 -13.98 -7.88 -2.11
CA CYS A 38 -12.79 -7.21 -2.65
C CYS A 38 -13.01 -6.61 -4.05
N PHE A 39 -13.86 -7.23 -4.88
CA PHE A 39 -13.91 -6.90 -6.31
C PHE A 39 -15.32 -6.53 -6.80
N HIS A 40 -16.32 -6.52 -5.93
CA HIS A 40 -17.73 -6.19 -6.20
C HIS A 40 -18.31 -6.83 -7.48
N SER A 41 -17.69 -7.91 -7.96
CA SER A 41 -18.06 -8.60 -9.18
C SER A 41 -18.26 -10.09 -8.97
N VAL A 42 -19.43 -10.58 -9.35
CA VAL A 42 -19.64 -12.01 -9.57
C VAL A 42 -19.88 -12.21 -11.07
N ILE A 43 -19.01 -12.96 -11.71
CA ILE A 43 -19.05 -13.19 -13.16
C ILE A 43 -20.17 -14.21 -13.50
N LEU A 44 -21.42 -13.87 -13.22
CA LEU A 44 -22.58 -14.69 -13.61
C LEU A 44 -22.99 -14.45 -15.06
N SER A 45 -22.78 -13.24 -15.57
CA SER A 45 -23.13 -12.86 -16.94
C SER A 45 -22.18 -13.40 -18.02
N SER A 46 -20.97 -13.82 -17.62
CA SER A 46 -19.93 -14.23 -18.59
C SER A 46 -20.07 -15.66 -19.09
N LEU A 47 -20.94 -16.51 -18.50
CA LEU A 47 -21.11 -17.90 -18.93
C LEU A 47 -21.40 -18.03 -20.43
N TRP A 48 -22.20 -17.12 -20.96
CA TRP A 48 -22.63 -17.16 -22.38
C TRP A 48 -21.70 -16.40 -23.32
N HIS A 49 -21.01 -15.39 -22.80
CA HIS A 49 -20.11 -14.54 -23.59
C HIS A 49 -18.64 -14.94 -23.45
N HIS A 50 -18.23 -15.40 -22.25
CA HIS A 50 -16.85 -15.77 -21.92
C HIS A 50 -16.81 -17.05 -21.08
N PRO A 51 -17.18 -18.23 -21.65
CA PRO A 51 -17.32 -19.46 -20.86
C PRO A 51 -16.02 -19.92 -20.20
N LEU A 52 -14.86 -19.67 -20.79
CA LEU A 52 -13.57 -20.03 -20.20
C LEU A 52 -13.22 -19.18 -18.97
N GLU A 53 -13.53 -17.90 -19.01
CA GLU A 53 -13.37 -17.00 -17.86
C GLU A 53 -14.29 -17.41 -16.70
N PHE A 54 -15.54 -17.75 -17.01
CA PHE A 54 -16.49 -18.28 -16.04
C PHE A 54 -15.98 -19.56 -15.37
N ILE A 55 -15.53 -20.55 -16.16
CA ILE A 55 -15.00 -21.82 -15.65
C ILE A 55 -13.80 -21.56 -14.73
N ARG A 56 -12.90 -20.66 -15.13
CA ARG A 56 -11.71 -20.30 -14.37
C ARG A 56 -12.05 -19.60 -13.06
N PHE A 57 -12.96 -18.64 -13.09
CA PHE A 57 -13.40 -17.93 -11.89
C PHE A 57 -13.94 -18.89 -10.82
N TRP A 58 -14.85 -19.78 -11.22
CA TRP A 58 -15.44 -20.75 -10.29
C TRP A 58 -14.46 -21.86 -9.92
N GLY A 59 -13.64 -22.31 -10.86
CA GLY A 59 -12.58 -23.29 -10.66
C GLY A 59 -11.57 -22.83 -9.65
N GLY A 60 -11.13 -21.58 -9.75
CA GLY A 60 -10.17 -20.97 -8.80
C GLY A 60 -10.63 -20.99 -7.33
N LYS A 61 -11.96 -20.95 -7.08
CA LYS A 61 -12.55 -21.06 -5.73
C LYS A 61 -12.86 -22.51 -5.34
N LEU A 62 -13.29 -23.31 -6.30
CA LEU A 62 -13.66 -24.71 -6.07
C LEU A 62 -12.44 -25.61 -5.80
N ILE A 63 -11.38 -25.46 -6.57
CA ILE A 63 -10.19 -26.31 -6.47
C ILE A 63 -9.57 -26.27 -5.06
N PRO A 64 -9.26 -25.12 -4.45
CA PRO A 64 -8.73 -25.09 -3.08
C PRO A 64 -9.73 -25.60 -2.05
N ALA A 65 -11.04 -25.40 -2.27
CA ALA A 65 -12.07 -25.95 -1.37
C ALA A 65 -12.12 -27.50 -1.43
N LEU A 66 -12.00 -28.10 -2.61
CA LEU A 66 -11.90 -29.55 -2.78
C LEU A 66 -10.60 -30.10 -2.18
N PHE A 67 -9.48 -29.42 -2.42
CA PHE A 67 -8.19 -29.79 -1.87
C PHE A 67 -8.21 -29.80 -0.34
N LEU A 68 -8.63 -28.71 0.29
CA LEU A 68 -8.76 -28.63 1.75
C LEU A 68 -9.78 -29.65 2.29
N GLY A 69 -10.92 -29.78 1.58
CA GLY A 69 -11.96 -30.75 1.93
C GLY A 69 -11.47 -32.21 1.90
N GLY A 70 -10.54 -32.54 1.00
CA GLY A 70 -9.97 -33.88 0.91
C GLY A 70 -9.35 -34.39 2.21
N PHE A 71 -8.80 -33.52 3.03
CA PHE A 71 -8.22 -33.88 4.32
C PHE A 71 -9.24 -34.47 5.32
N VAL A 72 -10.55 -34.23 5.10
CA VAL A 72 -11.63 -34.86 5.87
C VAL A 72 -11.54 -36.38 5.83
N PHE A 73 -11.07 -36.96 4.73
CA PHE A 73 -10.91 -38.42 4.59
C PHE A 73 -9.75 -39.01 5.41
N LEU A 74 -8.77 -38.19 5.78
CA LEU A 74 -7.64 -38.57 6.63
C LEU A 74 -7.89 -38.27 8.10
N PHE A 75 -8.49 -37.13 8.39
CA PHE A 75 -8.74 -36.66 9.75
C PHE A 75 -10.19 -36.92 10.14
N ARG A 76 -10.44 -37.85 11.08
CA ARG A 76 -11.78 -38.28 11.49
C ARG A 76 -12.42 -37.35 12.52
N SER A 77 -11.67 -36.44 13.08
CA SER A 77 -12.13 -35.54 14.15
C SER A 77 -12.97 -34.41 13.61
N LYS A 78 -14.21 -34.25 14.08
CA LYS A 78 -15.05 -33.11 13.78
C LYS A 78 -14.47 -31.81 14.35
N THR A 79 -13.81 -31.88 15.48
CA THR A 79 -13.16 -30.74 16.13
C THR A 79 -12.07 -30.12 15.23
N TRP A 80 -11.26 -30.97 14.59
CA TRP A 80 -10.26 -30.54 13.61
C TRP A 80 -10.88 -29.68 12.49
N MET A 81 -12.05 -30.10 11.99
CA MET A 81 -12.73 -29.41 10.90
C MET A 81 -13.21 -28.01 11.33
N ILE A 82 -13.68 -27.88 12.58
CA ILE A 82 -14.06 -26.57 13.14
C ILE A 82 -12.82 -25.68 13.28
N TYR A 83 -11.71 -26.22 13.81
CA TYR A 83 -10.46 -25.45 13.88
C TYR A 83 -9.97 -24.98 12.51
N ALA A 84 -10.05 -25.85 11.48
CA ALA A 84 -9.71 -25.47 10.12
C ALA A 84 -10.59 -24.32 9.60
N HIS A 85 -11.89 -24.35 9.87
CA HIS A 85 -12.80 -23.25 9.53
C HIS A 85 -12.43 -21.94 10.25
N VAL A 86 -12.14 -21.99 11.55
CA VAL A 86 -11.74 -20.81 12.34
C VAL A 86 -10.44 -20.21 11.82
N LEU A 87 -9.44 -21.05 11.48
CA LEU A 87 -8.18 -20.57 10.90
C LEU A 87 -8.41 -19.90 9.53
N ILE A 88 -9.30 -20.46 8.72
CA ILE A 88 -9.67 -19.87 7.44
C ILE A 88 -10.41 -18.54 7.66
N ASP A 89 -11.31 -18.44 8.65
CA ASP A 89 -11.99 -17.18 8.97
C ASP A 89 -10.97 -16.10 9.39
N ILE A 90 -10.04 -16.45 10.26
CA ILE A 90 -8.97 -15.51 10.67
C ILE A 90 -8.19 -15.02 9.45
N TRP A 91 -7.81 -15.93 8.55
CA TRP A 91 -7.09 -15.59 7.33
C TRP A 91 -7.89 -14.67 6.39
N LEU A 92 -9.16 -14.99 6.16
CA LEU A 92 -10.04 -14.20 5.29
C LEU A 92 -10.31 -12.80 5.87
N ILE A 93 -10.66 -12.74 7.16
CA ILE A 93 -10.94 -11.46 7.84
C ILE A 93 -9.68 -10.61 7.89
N ALA A 94 -8.52 -11.17 8.22
CA ALA A 94 -7.27 -10.43 8.25
C ALA A 94 -6.90 -9.85 6.87
N ASN A 95 -7.08 -10.65 5.79
CA ASN A 95 -6.86 -10.14 4.43
C ASN A 95 -7.90 -9.08 4.04
N LEU A 96 -9.15 -9.19 4.47
CA LEU A 96 -10.17 -8.20 4.16
C LEU A 96 -9.88 -6.87 4.89
N PHE A 97 -9.50 -6.91 6.17
CA PHE A 97 -9.01 -5.73 6.88
C PHE A 97 -7.84 -5.07 6.17
N TYR A 98 -6.84 -5.88 5.80
CA TYR A 98 -5.66 -5.35 5.16
C TYR A 98 -5.97 -4.78 3.76
N TYR A 99 -6.89 -5.41 3.04
CA TYR A 99 -7.37 -4.92 1.74
C TYR A 99 -8.15 -3.61 1.90
N ASN A 100 -9.08 -3.51 2.85
CA ASN A 100 -9.85 -2.28 3.09
C ASN A 100 -8.94 -1.11 3.50
N ALA A 101 -7.89 -1.39 4.29
CA ALA A 101 -6.94 -0.36 4.72
C ALA A 101 -5.94 0.04 3.62
N ASN A 102 -5.45 -0.92 2.83
CA ASN A 102 -4.28 -0.72 1.98
C ASN A 102 -4.51 -1.04 0.49
N ALA A 103 -5.67 -1.57 0.09
CA ALA A 103 -5.95 -2.22 -1.20
C ALA A 103 -4.88 -3.26 -1.63
N LEU A 104 -4.24 -3.87 -0.66
CA LEU A 104 -3.20 -4.87 -0.80
C LEU A 104 -3.60 -6.15 -0.07
N PHE A 105 -2.97 -7.27 -0.40
CA PHE A 105 -3.16 -8.52 0.32
C PHE A 105 -1.98 -8.81 1.23
N LEU A 106 -2.26 -9.44 2.39
CA LEU A 106 -1.23 -9.80 3.36
C LEU A 106 -0.18 -10.70 2.72
N SER A 107 1.07 -10.28 2.76
CA SER A 107 2.21 -11.12 2.41
C SER A 107 2.76 -11.85 3.63
N TYR A 108 3.60 -12.85 3.39
CA TYR A 108 4.36 -13.47 4.47
C TYR A 108 5.24 -12.45 5.21
N GLU A 109 5.77 -11.46 4.48
CA GLU A 109 6.61 -10.42 5.06
C GLU A 109 5.78 -9.38 5.85
N THR A 110 4.58 -9.02 5.36
CA THR A 110 3.69 -8.13 6.12
C THR A 110 3.17 -8.78 7.40
N MET A 111 2.97 -10.10 7.42
CA MET A 111 2.62 -10.80 8.65
C MET A 111 3.71 -10.74 9.73
N LYS A 112 4.99 -10.64 9.34
CA LYS A 112 6.11 -10.45 10.29
C LYS A 112 6.10 -9.06 10.94
N MET A 113 5.34 -8.12 10.40
CA MET A 113 5.20 -6.76 10.94
C MET A 113 4.02 -6.60 11.92
N ALA A 114 3.42 -7.72 12.36
CA ALA A 114 2.26 -7.71 13.26
C ALA A 114 2.53 -7.05 14.64
N ASP A 115 3.79 -6.87 15.02
CA ASP A 115 4.20 -6.11 16.22
C ASP A 115 3.82 -4.63 16.12
N ASN A 116 3.76 -4.05 14.91
CA ASN A 116 3.27 -2.67 14.71
C ASN A 116 1.77 -2.51 15.03
N MET A 117 1.01 -3.59 15.08
CA MET A 117 -0.43 -3.52 15.27
C MET A 117 -0.84 -3.17 16.70
N SER A 118 0.08 -3.20 17.67
CA SER A 118 -0.25 -2.91 19.08
C SER A 118 -0.76 -1.48 19.33
N GLY A 119 -0.46 -0.52 18.42
CA GLY A 119 -0.97 0.86 18.46
C GLY A 119 -2.19 1.13 17.55
N PHE A 120 -2.68 0.15 16.77
CA PHE A 120 -3.69 0.35 15.72
C PHE A 120 -5.03 -0.36 15.98
N TRP A 121 -5.33 -0.77 17.21
CA TRP A 121 -6.60 -1.43 17.50
C TRP A 121 -7.82 -0.60 17.12
N ASP A 122 -7.75 0.73 17.33
CA ASP A 122 -8.83 1.66 16.97
C ASP A 122 -9.01 1.74 15.45
N SER A 123 -7.89 1.72 14.70
CA SER A 123 -7.91 1.68 13.22
C SER A 123 -8.51 0.38 12.70
N LEU A 124 -8.19 -0.77 13.30
CA LEU A 124 -8.82 -2.04 12.96
C LEU A 124 -10.33 -2.00 13.18
N TYR A 125 -10.76 -1.37 14.27
CA TYR A 125 -12.19 -1.22 14.55
C TYR A 125 -12.91 -0.37 13.48
N ALA A 126 -12.27 0.68 12.99
CA ALA A 126 -12.81 1.54 11.92
C ALA A 126 -13.07 0.81 10.59
N TYR A 127 -12.23 -0.17 10.26
CA TYR A 127 -12.40 -1.00 9.07
C TYR A 127 -13.24 -2.26 9.30
N THR A 128 -13.90 -2.38 10.49
CA THR A 128 -14.77 -3.52 10.80
C THR A 128 -16.12 -3.33 10.14
N GLU A 129 -16.46 -4.18 9.21
CA GLU A 129 -17.77 -4.25 8.58
C GLU A 129 -18.61 -5.39 9.14
N TRP A 130 -19.92 -5.17 9.31
CA TRP A 130 -20.85 -6.22 9.70
C TRP A 130 -20.86 -7.41 8.74
N SER A 131 -20.54 -7.17 7.49
CA SER A 131 -20.37 -8.18 6.43
C SER A 131 -19.32 -9.24 6.78
N MET A 132 -18.29 -8.90 7.54
CA MET A 132 -17.25 -9.84 8.01
C MET A 132 -17.80 -10.94 8.91
N LEU A 133 -18.94 -10.70 9.58
CA LEU A 133 -19.62 -11.71 10.40
C LEU A 133 -20.15 -12.89 9.60
N LEU A 134 -20.27 -12.77 8.26
CA LEU A 134 -20.71 -13.89 7.41
C LEU A 134 -19.75 -15.09 7.50
N TYR A 135 -18.46 -14.87 7.70
CA TYR A 135 -17.49 -15.97 7.84
C TYR A 135 -17.70 -16.81 9.09
N PRO A 136 -17.71 -16.27 10.32
CA PRO A 136 -17.99 -17.04 11.51
C PRO A 136 -19.44 -17.57 11.54
N ILE A 137 -20.43 -16.91 10.91
CA ILE A 137 -21.78 -17.45 10.76
C ILE A 137 -21.77 -18.73 9.95
N ILE A 138 -21.04 -18.77 8.82
CA ILE A 138 -20.88 -20.00 8.01
C ILE A 138 -20.20 -21.10 8.82
N THR A 139 -19.17 -20.75 9.60
CA THR A 139 -18.52 -21.70 10.53
C THR A 139 -19.48 -22.26 11.57
N LEU A 140 -20.32 -21.40 12.16
CA LEU A 140 -21.33 -21.81 13.12
C LEU A 140 -22.37 -22.75 12.48
N LEU A 141 -22.88 -22.39 11.31
CA LEU A 141 -23.82 -23.26 10.56
C LEU A 141 -23.19 -24.60 10.22
N PHE A 142 -21.92 -24.59 9.77
CA PHE A 142 -21.17 -25.82 9.54
C PHE A 142 -21.06 -26.66 10.81
N ALA A 143 -20.71 -26.06 11.96
CA ALA A 143 -20.61 -26.74 13.25
C ALA A 143 -21.96 -27.34 13.68
N VAL A 144 -23.08 -26.64 13.48
CA VAL A 144 -24.43 -27.16 13.75
C VAL A 144 -24.73 -28.36 12.84
N CYS A 145 -24.45 -28.25 11.53
CA CYS A 145 -24.65 -29.36 10.61
C CYS A 145 -23.80 -30.59 10.96
N LEU A 146 -22.61 -30.39 11.55
CA LEU A 146 -21.78 -31.51 12.02
C LEU A 146 -22.46 -32.35 13.10
N LEU A 147 -23.37 -31.77 13.90
CA LEU A 147 -24.10 -32.50 14.93
C LEU A 147 -25.01 -33.57 14.31
N CYS A 148 -25.57 -33.29 13.12
CA CYS A 148 -26.47 -34.20 12.41
C CYS A 148 -25.75 -35.33 11.68
N ILE A 149 -24.43 -35.22 11.47
CA ILE A 149 -23.67 -36.24 10.72
C ILE A 149 -23.07 -37.28 11.67
N PRO A 150 -23.21 -38.60 11.43
CA PRO A 150 -22.64 -39.64 12.26
C PRO A 150 -21.11 -39.57 12.33
N LYS A 151 -20.52 -40.14 13.38
CA LYS A 151 -19.05 -40.28 13.48
C LYS A 151 -18.51 -41.13 12.34
N VAL A 152 -17.46 -40.65 11.69
CA VAL A 152 -16.75 -41.44 10.67
C VAL A 152 -15.86 -42.43 11.36
N SER A 153 -16.11 -43.72 11.10
CA SER A 153 -15.43 -44.82 11.79
C SER A 153 -14.06 -45.18 11.20
N LYS A 154 -13.84 -44.95 9.89
CA LYS A 154 -12.65 -45.39 9.16
C LYS A 154 -12.02 -44.24 8.37
N ARG A 155 -10.68 -44.22 8.25
CA ARG A 155 -9.97 -43.38 7.28
C ARG A 155 -10.23 -43.90 5.88
N LEU A 156 -10.30 -43.01 4.90
CA LEU A 156 -10.52 -43.36 3.50
C LEU A 156 -9.37 -42.82 2.63
N PRO A 157 -8.15 -43.38 2.74
CA PRO A 157 -6.98 -42.88 2.02
C PRO A 157 -7.18 -42.93 0.49
N ILE A 158 -7.91 -43.90 -0.03
CA ILE A 158 -8.23 -43.95 -1.47
C ILE A 158 -9.12 -42.77 -1.87
N ALA A 159 -10.12 -42.43 -1.07
CA ALA A 159 -10.97 -41.26 -1.36
C ALA A 159 -10.16 -39.94 -1.28
N PHE A 160 -9.24 -39.86 -0.32
CA PHE A 160 -8.27 -38.75 -0.25
C PHE A 160 -7.47 -38.64 -1.56
N CYS A 161 -6.80 -39.74 -1.97
CA CYS A 161 -6.00 -39.76 -3.19
C CYS A 161 -6.83 -39.40 -4.43
N VAL A 162 -8.08 -39.88 -4.54
CA VAL A 162 -8.98 -39.56 -5.66
C VAL A 162 -9.29 -38.06 -5.69
N VAL A 163 -9.64 -37.46 -4.55
CA VAL A 163 -9.96 -36.04 -4.47
C VAL A 163 -8.74 -35.19 -4.75
N MET A 164 -7.55 -35.55 -4.23
CA MET A 164 -6.31 -34.83 -4.52
C MET A 164 -5.94 -34.91 -6.01
N SER A 165 -6.05 -36.11 -6.62
CA SER A 165 -5.82 -36.27 -8.06
C SER A 165 -6.82 -35.49 -8.90
N LEU A 166 -8.10 -35.44 -8.49
CA LEU A 166 -9.11 -34.64 -9.14
C LEU A 166 -8.82 -33.13 -9.03
N SER A 167 -8.45 -32.66 -7.84
CA SER A 167 -8.07 -31.26 -7.64
C SER A 167 -6.88 -30.86 -8.50
N LEU A 168 -5.87 -31.72 -8.59
CA LEU A 168 -4.71 -31.50 -9.47
C LEU A 168 -5.10 -31.52 -10.94
N LEU A 169 -5.93 -32.46 -11.38
CA LEU A 169 -6.41 -32.54 -12.76
C LEU A 169 -7.22 -31.29 -13.13
N LEU A 170 -8.12 -30.84 -12.25
CA LEU A 170 -8.89 -29.61 -12.46
C LEU A 170 -7.97 -28.39 -12.55
N SER A 171 -6.91 -28.34 -11.73
CA SER A 171 -5.90 -27.27 -11.80
C SER A 171 -5.17 -27.27 -13.14
N ILE A 172 -4.83 -28.45 -13.69
CA ILE A 172 -4.21 -28.58 -15.01
C ILE A 172 -5.17 -28.14 -16.11
N ILE A 173 -6.44 -28.56 -16.04
CA ILE A 173 -7.46 -28.18 -17.01
C ILE A 173 -7.69 -26.66 -16.98
N ASP A 174 -7.84 -26.06 -15.82
CA ASP A 174 -8.02 -24.63 -15.64
C ASP A 174 -6.86 -23.85 -16.30
N ASN A 175 -5.65 -24.32 -16.09
CA ASN A 175 -4.44 -23.75 -16.69
C ASN A 175 -4.40 -23.87 -18.21
N LEU A 176 -4.77 -25.04 -18.75
CA LEU A 176 -4.86 -25.23 -20.20
C LEU A 176 -5.96 -24.35 -20.82
N CYS A 177 -7.12 -24.24 -20.17
CA CYS A 177 -8.18 -23.34 -20.60
C CYS A 177 -7.73 -21.90 -20.64
N PHE A 178 -6.97 -21.46 -19.65
CA PHE A 178 -6.42 -20.12 -19.63
C PHE A 178 -5.41 -19.86 -20.75
N LYS A 179 -4.50 -20.81 -20.98
CA LYS A 179 -3.55 -20.71 -22.09
C LYS A 179 -4.26 -20.61 -23.45
N VAL A 180 -5.31 -21.39 -23.67
CA VAL A 180 -6.12 -21.34 -24.88
C VAL A 180 -6.87 -20.01 -24.98
N TYR A 181 -7.42 -19.51 -23.87
CA TYR A 181 -8.13 -18.24 -23.81
C TYR A 181 -7.21 -17.06 -24.16
N THR A 182 -6.04 -16.98 -23.53
CA THR A 182 -5.08 -15.90 -23.80
C THR A 182 -4.51 -15.93 -25.21
N HIS A 183 -4.34 -17.12 -25.80
CA HIS A 183 -3.81 -17.28 -27.18
C HIS A 183 -4.85 -17.04 -28.28
N SER A 184 -6.10 -17.45 -28.05
CA SER A 184 -7.13 -17.40 -29.09
C SER A 184 -7.94 -16.11 -29.13
N TRP A 185 -8.04 -15.37 -28.01
CA TRP A 185 -8.95 -14.23 -27.88
C TRP A 185 -8.26 -12.86 -27.80
N HIS A 186 -6.99 -12.79 -27.51
CA HIS A 186 -6.28 -11.52 -27.35
C HIS A 186 -4.93 -11.43 -28.08
N PRO A 187 -4.84 -11.71 -29.39
CA PRO A 187 -3.59 -11.39 -30.08
C PRO A 187 -3.37 -9.89 -30.25
N GLN A 188 -4.37 -9.02 -30.08
CA GLN A 188 -4.25 -7.59 -30.39
C GLN A 188 -5.26 -6.67 -29.68
N ASN A 189 -5.92 -7.02 -28.59
CA ASN A 189 -6.98 -6.21 -28.02
C ASN A 189 -6.61 -5.40 -26.77
N LYS A 190 -7.15 -4.17 -26.70
CA LYS A 190 -6.97 -3.13 -25.67
C LYS A 190 -7.28 -3.53 -24.21
N VAL A 191 -7.96 -4.67 -23.97
CA VAL A 191 -8.10 -5.24 -22.62
C VAL A 191 -6.78 -5.79 -22.14
N THR A 192 -5.94 -6.29 -23.05
CA THR A 192 -4.54 -6.57 -22.78
C THR A 192 -3.77 -5.30 -22.39
N GLU A 193 -4.13 -4.12 -22.88
CA GLU A 193 -3.51 -2.86 -22.45
C GLU A 193 -3.92 -2.43 -21.04
N GLN A 194 -5.15 -2.65 -20.60
CA GLN A 194 -5.54 -2.38 -19.20
C GLN A 194 -5.01 -3.43 -18.20
N VAL A 195 -4.93 -4.70 -18.61
CA VAL A 195 -4.25 -5.75 -17.85
C VAL A 195 -2.73 -5.62 -18.01
N ASN A 196 -2.23 -5.22 -19.18
CA ASN A 196 -0.81 -5.04 -19.49
C ASN A 196 -0.26 -3.65 -19.15
N SER A 197 -1.06 -2.62 -18.91
CA SER A 197 -0.54 -1.41 -18.26
C SER A 197 -0.23 -1.63 -16.77
N ARG A 198 -0.71 -2.75 -16.22
CA ARG A 198 -0.33 -3.27 -14.90
C ARG A 198 0.43 -4.60 -14.95
N MET A 199 0.44 -5.30 -16.08
CA MET A 199 1.14 -6.56 -16.35
C MET A 199 1.86 -6.43 -17.70
N LEU A 200 3.14 -6.18 -17.66
CA LEU A 200 4.16 -6.52 -18.66
C LEU A 200 3.89 -6.42 -20.16
N SER A 201 4.70 -5.61 -20.79
CA SER A 201 5.01 -5.64 -22.20
C SER A 201 5.47 -7.02 -22.71
N GLY A 202 4.66 -7.68 -23.54
CA GLY A 202 5.13 -8.44 -24.68
C GLY A 202 5.70 -9.85 -24.52
N GLU A 203 5.74 -10.47 -23.32
CA GLU A 203 6.21 -11.84 -23.16
C GLU A 203 5.06 -12.86 -23.07
N GLU A 204 5.18 -14.00 -23.77
CA GLU A 204 4.24 -15.12 -23.71
C GLU A 204 4.18 -15.70 -22.30
N PHE A 205 3.07 -15.49 -21.59
CA PHE A 205 2.86 -16.05 -20.27
C PHE A 205 2.49 -17.53 -20.33
N THR A 206 3.39 -18.38 -19.87
CA THR A 206 3.09 -19.79 -19.59
C THR A 206 2.73 -19.92 -18.12
N TYR A 207 1.43 -19.87 -17.81
CA TYR A 207 0.96 -20.05 -16.44
C TYR A 207 0.95 -21.53 -16.05
N TYR A 208 1.67 -21.90 -15.03
CA TYR A 208 1.57 -23.20 -14.39
C TYR A 208 0.91 -23.04 -13.02
N TYR A 209 -0.34 -23.43 -12.94
CA TYR A 209 -1.10 -23.33 -11.70
C TYR A 209 -0.70 -24.42 -10.70
N PRO A 210 -0.70 -24.09 -9.39
CA PRO A 210 -0.56 -22.76 -8.78
C PRO A 210 0.90 -22.33 -8.62
N PHE A 211 1.84 -23.27 -8.59
CA PHE A 211 3.25 -23.03 -8.30
C PHE A 211 4.02 -22.49 -9.49
N GLY A 212 3.68 -22.91 -10.69
CA GLY A 212 4.32 -22.41 -11.90
C GLY A 212 4.08 -20.92 -12.13
N HIS A 213 2.87 -20.42 -11.81
CA HIS A 213 2.56 -19.00 -11.83
C HIS A 213 3.45 -18.22 -10.85
N VAL A 214 3.56 -18.70 -9.60
CA VAL A 214 4.43 -18.07 -8.60
C VAL A 214 5.89 -18.09 -9.05
N TYR A 215 6.38 -19.23 -9.53
CA TYR A 215 7.75 -19.38 -10.01
C TYR A 215 8.04 -18.42 -11.18
N TYR A 216 7.14 -18.37 -12.15
CA TYR A 216 7.32 -17.51 -13.31
C TYR A 216 7.47 -16.04 -12.90
N PHE A 217 6.56 -15.51 -12.11
CA PHE A 217 6.60 -14.11 -11.71
C PHE A 217 7.68 -13.80 -10.66
N ALA A 218 7.98 -14.71 -9.76
CA ALA A 218 9.02 -14.49 -8.76
C ALA A 218 10.45 -14.61 -9.31
N VAL A 219 10.67 -15.47 -10.29
CA VAL A 219 12.03 -15.83 -10.75
C VAL A 219 12.29 -15.44 -12.20
N VAL A 220 11.35 -15.75 -13.11
CA VAL A 220 11.58 -15.59 -14.56
C VAL A 220 11.32 -14.16 -15.00
N SER A 221 10.14 -13.63 -14.71
CA SER A 221 9.73 -12.31 -15.17
C SER A 221 10.48 -11.18 -14.45
N LYS A 222 10.74 -11.30 -13.15
CA LYS A 222 11.35 -10.29 -12.26
C LYS A 222 10.79 -8.85 -12.39
N SER A 223 9.96 -8.60 -13.38
CA SER A 223 9.45 -7.30 -13.80
C SER A 223 8.10 -6.95 -13.18
N ILE A 224 7.44 -7.90 -12.53
CA ILE A 224 6.20 -7.66 -11.78
C ILE A 224 6.52 -7.51 -10.30
N ASP A 225 5.98 -6.48 -9.68
CA ASP A 225 6.09 -6.34 -8.24
C ASP A 225 5.16 -7.32 -7.51
N TYR A 226 5.43 -7.50 -6.20
CA TYR A 226 4.64 -8.40 -5.37
C TYR A 226 3.16 -8.02 -5.34
N ASN A 227 2.85 -6.73 -5.22
CA ASN A 227 1.47 -6.25 -5.06
C ASN A 227 0.64 -6.48 -6.31
N ALA A 228 1.19 -6.16 -7.49
CA ALA A 228 0.52 -6.41 -8.76
C ALA A 228 0.30 -7.91 -8.98
N TRP A 229 1.29 -8.75 -8.61
CA TRP A 229 1.15 -10.20 -8.64
C TRP A 229 0.08 -10.69 -7.66
N ALA A 230 0.11 -10.25 -6.41
CA ALA A 230 -0.82 -10.67 -5.35
C ALA A 230 -2.27 -10.31 -5.71
N TYR A 231 -2.49 -9.06 -6.18
CA TYR A 231 -3.81 -8.61 -6.64
C TYR A 231 -4.35 -9.50 -7.77
N SER A 232 -3.54 -9.72 -8.81
CA SER A 232 -3.92 -10.57 -9.94
C SER A 232 -4.18 -12.01 -9.50
N TYR A 233 -3.32 -12.56 -8.64
CA TYR A 233 -3.47 -13.92 -8.14
C TYR A 233 -4.77 -14.11 -7.37
N VAL A 234 -5.09 -13.23 -6.42
CA VAL A 234 -6.32 -13.33 -5.60
C VAL A 234 -7.57 -13.14 -6.46
N ARG A 235 -7.54 -12.17 -7.39
CA ARG A 235 -8.64 -11.90 -8.32
C ARG A 235 -8.93 -13.10 -9.22
N GLU A 236 -7.90 -13.69 -9.80
CA GLU A 236 -8.06 -14.74 -10.80
C GLU A 236 -8.26 -16.12 -10.17
N TYR A 237 -7.57 -16.43 -9.09
CA TYR A 237 -7.63 -17.73 -8.44
C TYR A 237 -8.46 -17.70 -7.16
N SER A 238 -7.84 -17.46 -6.03
CA SER A 238 -8.53 -17.36 -4.74
C SER A 238 -7.59 -16.91 -3.63
N VAL A 239 -8.10 -16.15 -2.68
CA VAL A 239 -7.42 -15.89 -1.41
C VAL A 239 -7.12 -17.18 -0.61
N LEU A 240 -7.88 -18.25 -0.84
CA LEU A 240 -7.67 -19.55 -0.17
C LEU A 240 -6.40 -20.25 -0.65
N SER A 241 -6.02 -20.10 -1.91
CA SER A 241 -4.77 -20.61 -2.47
C SER A 241 -3.63 -19.59 -2.38
N TYR A 242 -3.93 -18.35 -2.04
CA TYR A 242 -2.95 -17.28 -1.93
C TYR A 242 -1.97 -17.47 -0.78
N PHE A 243 -2.41 -17.99 0.39
CA PHE A 243 -1.52 -18.23 1.52
C PHE A 243 -0.29 -19.10 1.18
N PRO A 244 -0.46 -20.32 0.63
CA PRO A 244 0.70 -21.09 0.20
C PRO A 244 1.46 -20.43 -0.96
N ALA A 245 0.78 -19.70 -1.84
CA ALA A 245 1.41 -19.00 -2.95
C ALA A 245 2.32 -17.88 -2.49
N CYS A 246 1.87 -17.04 -1.55
CA CYS A 246 2.71 -15.96 -1.00
C CYS A 246 3.90 -16.50 -0.20
N PHE A 247 3.74 -17.64 0.50
CA PHE A 247 4.85 -18.29 1.17
C PHE A 247 5.91 -18.81 0.17
N VAL A 248 5.47 -19.44 -0.92
CA VAL A 248 6.39 -19.88 -1.99
C VAL A 248 7.08 -18.68 -2.64
N TRP A 249 6.36 -17.59 -2.87
CA TRP A 249 6.95 -16.34 -3.36
C TRP A 249 8.07 -15.87 -2.44
N SER A 250 7.83 -15.82 -1.13
CA SER A 250 8.83 -15.37 -0.16
C SER A 250 10.08 -16.26 -0.09
N ILE A 251 9.96 -17.55 -0.45
CA ILE A 251 11.12 -18.45 -0.59
C ILE A 251 11.88 -18.17 -1.89
N LEU A 252 11.18 -17.96 -2.99
CA LEU A 252 11.78 -17.76 -4.31
C LEU A 252 12.34 -16.36 -4.49
N ARG A 253 11.75 -15.37 -3.82
CA ARG A 253 12.14 -13.97 -3.85
C ARG A 253 12.08 -13.39 -2.42
N PRO A 254 13.04 -13.76 -1.57
CA PRO A 254 13.04 -13.30 -0.17
C PRO A 254 13.17 -11.79 -0.09
N ALA A 255 12.32 -11.18 0.73
CA ALA A 255 12.46 -9.78 1.11
C ALA A 255 13.53 -9.65 2.20
N GLY A 256 14.27 -8.54 2.19
CA GLY A 256 15.39 -8.32 3.12
C GLY A 256 16.70 -9.00 2.69
N GLU A 257 16.74 -9.67 1.53
CA GLU A 257 17.97 -10.20 0.95
C GLU A 257 18.85 -9.07 0.41
N ILE A 258 20.11 -9.08 0.79
CA ILE A 258 21.13 -8.20 0.20
C ILE A 258 21.57 -8.83 -1.13
N ILE A 259 21.59 -8.03 -2.18
CA ILE A 259 22.00 -8.47 -3.53
C ILE A 259 23.31 -7.83 -3.94
N ASP A 260 24.12 -8.58 -4.67
CA ASP A 260 25.29 -8.02 -5.37
C ASP A 260 24.85 -7.48 -6.72
N LEU A 261 25.26 -6.25 -7.05
CA LEU A 261 24.98 -5.64 -8.35
C LEU A 261 25.98 -6.12 -9.41
N THR A 262 25.44 -6.43 -10.58
CA THR A 262 26.28 -6.66 -11.76
C THR A 262 26.74 -5.33 -12.38
N GLU A 263 27.76 -5.36 -13.28
CA GLU A 263 28.17 -4.16 -14.02
C GLU A 263 27.01 -3.51 -14.78
N LYS A 264 26.10 -4.32 -15.32
CA LYS A 264 24.91 -3.85 -16.02
C LYS A 264 23.95 -3.11 -15.07
N ASP A 265 23.78 -3.59 -13.85
CA ASP A 265 22.93 -2.95 -12.83
C ASP A 265 23.53 -1.60 -12.42
N ILE A 266 24.85 -1.54 -12.23
CA ILE A 266 25.58 -0.30 -11.92
C ILE A 266 25.43 0.72 -13.05
N GLU A 267 25.48 0.28 -14.32
CA GLU A 267 25.25 1.17 -15.47
C GLU A 267 23.83 1.77 -15.48
N GLN A 268 22.82 1.06 -14.99
CA GLN A 268 21.46 1.58 -14.87
C GLN A 268 21.32 2.65 -13.75
N VAL A 269 22.09 2.54 -12.69
CA VAL A 269 22.10 3.51 -11.58
C VAL A 269 22.90 4.77 -11.94
N ARG A 270 23.94 4.64 -12.77
CA ARG A 270 24.87 5.74 -13.13
C ARG A 270 24.22 7.04 -13.60
N PRO A 271 23.13 7.08 -14.40
CA PRO A 271 22.47 8.32 -14.83
C PRO A 271 21.95 9.19 -13.68
N PHE A 272 21.70 8.59 -12.50
CA PHE A 272 21.19 9.27 -11.31
C PHE A 272 22.29 9.76 -10.36
N ILE A 273 23.55 9.53 -10.70
CA ILE A 273 24.72 9.94 -9.92
C ILE A 273 25.42 11.12 -10.60
N HIS A 274 25.65 12.20 -9.85
CA HIS A 274 26.52 13.31 -10.27
C HIS A 274 27.94 13.08 -9.75
N GLY A 275 28.90 13.01 -10.65
CA GLY A 275 30.32 12.98 -10.28
C GLY A 275 30.69 11.81 -9.36
N ASN A 276 31.33 12.11 -8.24
CA ASN A 276 31.80 11.12 -7.27
C ASN A 276 30.98 11.21 -5.96
N ILE A 277 30.52 10.06 -5.43
CA ILE A 277 29.81 9.95 -4.15
C ILE A 277 30.55 10.60 -2.98
N ARG A 278 31.88 10.66 -3.04
CA ARG A 278 32.75 11.32 -2.05
C ARG A 278 32.94 12.82 -2.29
N GLN A 279 32.23 13.41 -3.22
CA GLN A 279 32.29 14.84 -3.50
C GLN A 279 31.79 15.65 -2.30
N LYS A 280 32.35 16.85 -2.10
CA LYS A 280 31.87 17.76 -1.06
C LYS A 280 30.39 18.08 -1.26
N THR A 281 29.60 17.91 -0.22
CA THR A 281 28.17 18.28 -0.23
C THR A 281 28.00 19.78 -0.49
N PRO A 282 27.10 20.19 -1.38
CA PRO A 282 26.77 21.60 -1.61
C PRO A 282 26.19 22.23 -0.33
N THR A 283 26.36 23.54 -0.21
CA THR A 283 25.79 24.30 0.91
C THR A 283 24.43 24.85 0.51
N PRO A 284 23.37 24.57 1.27
CA PRO A 284 22.04 25.03 0.94
C PRO A 284 21.90 26.56 1.07
N GLN A 285 21.07 27.12 0.19
CA GLN A 285 20.85 28.56 0.15
C GLN A 285 19.74 29.04 1.09
N THR A 286 18.95 28.14 1.65
CA THR A 286 17.78 28.43 2.50
C THR A 286 17.63 27.35 3.57
N ASN A 287 17.03 27.68 4.70
CA ASN A 287 16.56 26.68 5.65
C ASN A 287 15.43 25.87 5.00
N LEU A 288 15.26 24.62 5.42
CA LEU A 288 14.18 23.73 4.98
C LEU A 288 13.34 23.31 6.18
N VAL A 289 12.04 23.54 6.11
CA VAL A 289 11.04 23.02 7.03
C VAL A 289 10.07 22.18 6.20
N PHE A 290 10.01 20.89 6.45
CA PHE A 290 9.10 19.96 5.77
C PHE A 290 8.07 19.45 6.77
N VAL A 291 6.79 19.48 6.41
CA VAL A 291 5.70 18.84 7.14
C VAL A 291 5.14 17.73 6.25
N LEU A 292 5.38 16.48 6.64
CA LEU A 292 4.72 15.32 6.08
C LEU A 292 3.36 15.22 6.73
N PHE A 293 2.32 15.55 5.96
CA PHE A 293 0.96 15.64 6.46
C PHE A 293 0.26 14.29 6.29
N GLU A 294 -0.04 13.63 7.38
CA GLU A 294 -0.70 12.33 7.42
C GLU A 294 -1.99 12.31 6.63
N SER A 295 -2.09 11.39 5.66
CA SER A 295 -3.29 11.12 4.87
C SER A 295 -3.88 12.32 4.10
N LEU A 296 -3.10 13.37 3.81
CA LEU A 296 -3.60 14.55 3.09
C LEU A 296 -3.78 14.24 1.60
N GLU A 297 -5.02 14.25 1.15
CA GLU A 297 -5.39 14.23 -0.26
C GLU A 297 -5.57 15.65 -0.84
N SER A 298 -5.57 15.77 -2.16
CA SER A 298 -5.65 17.10 -2.81
C SER A 298 -7.04 17.72 -2.78
N TRP A 299 -8.12 16.90 -2.83
CA TRP A 299 -9.49 17.40 -2.93
C TRP A 299 -9.99 18.23 -1.71
N PRO A 300 -9.55 17.97 -0.46
CA PRO A 300 -10.01 18.77 0.69
C PRO A 300 -9.43 20.18 0.75
N ILE A 301 -8.44 20.51 -0.11
CA ILE A 301 -7.85 21.85 -0.14
C ILE A 301 -8.82 22.85 -0.78
N ASP A 302 -9.68 22.41 -1.68
CA ASP A 302 -10.78 23.19 -2.20
C ASP A 302 -11.95 23.24 -1.19
N GLU A 303 -12.92 24.11 -1.42
CA GLU A 303 -14.12 24.14 -0.59
C GLU A 303 -14.95 22.86 -0.78
N VAL A 304 -15.37 22.27 0.33
CA VAL A 304 -16.21 21.07 0.34
C VAL A 304 -17.59 21.43 0.91
N CYS A 305 -18.64 21.27 0.11
CA CYS A 305 -20.01 21.65 0.49
C CYS A 305 -20.13 23.12 0.97
N GLY A 306 -19.35 24.04 0.42
CA GLY A 306 -19.30 25.44 0.81
C GLY A 306 -18.53 25.75 2.11
N TYR A 307 -17.84 24.76 2.66
CA TYR A 307 -16.98 24.92 3.83
C TYR A 307 -15.50 24.86 3.44
N ASN A 308 -14.71 25.77 4.01
CA ASN A 308 -13.25 25.76 3.85
C ASN A 308 -12.58 25.04 5.01
N PHE A 309 -12.17 23.80 4.78
CA PHE A 309 -11.49 22.98 5.80
C PHE A 309 -10.00 23.32 5.94
N MET A 310 -9.39 23.93 4.93
CA MET A 310 -7.95 24.15 4.85
C MET A 310 -7.58 25.64 4.65
N PRO A 311 -8.08 26.56 5.53
CA PRO A 311 -7.91 27.99 5.32
C PRO A 311 -6.46 28.46 5.36
N ASN A 312 -5.59 27.82 6.17
CA ASN A 312 -4.19 28.20 6.29
C ASN A 312 -3.37 27.73 5.08
N LEU A 313 -3.57 26.49 4.59
CA LEU A 313 -2.96 26.05 3.35
C LEU A 313 -3.41 26.89 2.17
N GLN A 314 -4.70 27.22 2.07
CA GLN A 314 -5.18 28.13 1.04
C GLN A 314 -4.55 29.53 1.13
N ALA A 315 -4.27 30.04 2.34
CA ALA A 315 -3.55 31.30 2.51
C ALA A 315 -2.12 31.22 1.97
N ILE A 316 -1.43 30.09 2.17
CA ILE A 316 -0.12 29.82 1.57
C ILE A 316 -0.23 29.83 0.04
N LEU A 317 -1.23 29.15 -0.54
CA LEU A 317 -1.40 29.04 -1.99
C LEU A 317 -1.68 30.38 -2.68
N ARG A 318 -2.28 31.35 -1.97
CA ARG A 318 -2.50 32.70 -2.47
C ARG A 318 -1.24 33.57 -2.41
N ASN A 319 -0.19 33.10 -1.74
CA ASN A 319 1.06 33.86 -1.65
C ASN A 319 1.85 33.77 -2.95
N LYS A 320 2.41 34.89 -3.41
CA LYS A 320 3.22 34.93 -4.65
C LYS A 320 4.49 34.07 -4.63
N HIS A 321 4.91 33.64 -3.45
CA HIS A 321 6.11 32.83 -3.24
C HIS A 321 5.81 31.33 -3.12
N SER A 322 4.65 30.91 -3.63
CA SER A 322 4.19 29.53 -3.50
C SER A 322 4.23 28.76 -4.81
N LEU A 323 4.48 27.46 -4.68
CA LEU A 323 4.25 26.46 -5.71
C LEU A 323 3.16 25.52 -5.20
N TYR A 324 2.23 25.15 -6.07
CA TYR A 324 1.21 24.16 -5.81
C TYR A 324 1.13 23.15 -6.95
N CYS A 325 1.30 21.88 -6.63
CA CYS A 325 1.00 20.75 -7.50
C CYS A 325 -0.15 19.96 -6.85
N ASN A 326 -1.31 19.95 -7.49
CA ASN A 326 -2.51 19.31 -6.95
C ASN A 326 -2.72 17.87 -7.43
N LYS A 327 -1.85 17.37 -8.30
CA LYS A 327 -1.92 16.01 -8.87
C LYS A 327 -0.62 15.27 -8.68
N LEU A 328 -0.23 15.07 -7.42
CA LEU A 328 0.92 14.29 -7.06
C LEU A 328 0.49 12.85 -6.79
N LYS A 329 0.83 11.91 -7.69
CA LYS A 329 0.48 10.51 -7.54
C LYS A 329 1.27 9.89 -6.39
N SER A 330 0.57 9.37 -5.39
CA SER A 330 1.19 8.60 -4.30
C SER A 330 1.83 7.30 -4.83
N GLN A 331 3.03 6.99 -4.33
CA GLN A 331 3.83 5.84 -4.76
C GLN A 331 4.24 4.92 -3.61
N VAL A 332 3.56 5.05 -2.48
CA VAL A 332 3.78 4.19 -1.31
C VAL A 332 3.33 2.75 -1.55
N ARG A 333 3.85 1.85 -0.75
CA ARG A 333 3.52 0.42 -0.72
C ARG A 333 3.20 -0.04 0.70
N HIS A 334 3.78 -1.14 1.16
CA HIS A 334 3.50 -1.72 2.48
C HIS A 334 3.96 -0.88 3.68
N GLY A 335 4.81 0.11 3.46
CA GLY A 335 5.28 1.01 4.51
C GLY A 335 4.38 2.22 4.74
N ASN A 336 3.37 2.48 3.86
CA ASN A 336 2.46 3.63 3.94
C ASN A 336 3.21 4.94 4.26
N SER A 337 2.97 5.59 5.41
CA SER A 337 3.62 6.84 5.81
C SER A 337 5.15 6.74 5.88
N ALA A 338 5.70 5.58 6.25
CA ALA A 338 7.16 5.37 6.24
C ALA A 338 7.73 5.30 4.81
N ASP A 339 6.96 4.80 3.84
CA ASP A 339 7.34 4.83 2.43
C ASP A 339 7.23 6.27 1.87
N GLY A 340 6.18 7.03 2.24
CA GLY A 340 6.08 8.46 1.92
C GLY A 340 7.31 9.22 2.42
N GLN A 341 7.71 9.00 3.67
CA GLN A 341 8.92 9.56 4.25
C GLN A 341 10.19 9.19 3.46
N LEU A 342 10.36 7.90 3.09
CA LEU A 342 11.48 7.45 2.26
C LEU A 342 11.53 8.20 0.94
N ILE A 343 10.40 8.27 0.22
CA ILE A 343 10.32 8.88 -1.10
C ILE A 343 10.67 10.37 -1.03
N ASP A 344 10.04 11.08 -0.11
CA ASP A 344 10.17 12.54 0.01
C ASP A 344 11.57 12.96 0.46
N ILE A 345 12.22 12.17 1.30
CA ILE A 345 13.55 12.46 1.84
C ILE A 345 14.67 12.06 0.88
N THR A 346 14.52 10.93 0.18
CA THR A 346 15.62 10.33 -0.58
C THR A 346 15.41 10.33 -2.09
N GLY A 347 14.18 10.49 -2.56
CA GLY A 347 13.81 10.32 -3.97
C GLY A 347 13.91 8.86 -4.45
N LEU A 348 13.95 7.88 -3.54
CA LEU A 348 13.90 6.45 -3.83
C LEU A 348 12.48 5.92 -3.61
N LEU A 349 12.05 4.99 -4.43
CA LEU A 349 10.77 4.30 -4.27
C LEU A 349 10.92 3.06 -3.36
N PRO A 350 9.84 2.68 -2.64
CA PRO A 350 9.89 1.55 -1.72
C PRO A 350 10.01 0.20 -2.42
N ILE A 351 10.55 -0.79 -1.71
CA ILE A 351 10.69 -2.17 -2.20
C ILE A 351 9.34 -2.82 -2.51
N ALA A 352 9.38 -3.87 -3.32
CA ALA A 352 8.16 -4.53 -3.81
C ALA A 352 7.38 -5.31 -2.74
N ASN A 353 8.04 -5.88 -1.73
CA ASN A 353 7.40 -6.72 -0.72
C ASN A 353 7.94 -6.43 0.67
N GLY A 354 7.03 -6.13 1.60
CA GLY A 354 7.35 -5.68 2.94
C GLY A 354 7.68 -4.19 3.02
N ALA A 355 7.86 -3.65 4.20
CA ALA A 355 8.18 -2.25 4.42
C ALA A 355 9.69 -2.02 4.39
N THR A 356 10.15 -1.08 3.56
CA THR A 356 11.58 -0.75 3.39
C THR A 356 12.23 -0.40 4.72
N CYS A 357 11.58 0.43 5.53
CA CYS A 357 12.06 0.85 6.85
C CYS A 357 12.24 -0.30 7.87
N ARG A 358 11.64 -1.48 7.62
CA ARG A 358 11.79 -2.66 8.47
C ARG A 358 12.87 -3.59 7.97
N LEU A 359 12.90 -3.86 6.68
CA LEU A 359 13.77 -4.86 6.09
C LEU A 359 15.18 -4.32 5.79
N TYR A 360 15.29 -3.00 5.58
CA TYR A 360 16.54 -2.32 5.22
C TYR A 360 16.78 -1.08 6.10
N ALA A 361 16.39 -1.15 7.37
CA ALA A 361 16.51 -0.06 8.33
C ALA A 361 17.96 0.38 8.60
N ASP A 362 18.91 -0.51 8.38
CA ASP A 362 20.35 -0.26 8.62
C ASP A 362 21.05 0.32 7.37
N ASN A 363 20.31 0.55 6.27
CA ASN A 363 20.88 1.16 5.07
C ASN A 363 21.21 2.64 5.29
N ILE A 364 22.28 3.07 4.66
CA ILE A 364 22.63 4.48 4.55
C ILE A 364 22.18 4.98 3.18
N LEU A 365 21.23 5.92 3.20
CA LEU A 365 20.62 6.46 1.99
C LEU A 365 20.93 7.95 1.84
N PRO A 366 21.12 8.44 0.60
CA PRO A 366 21.36 9.86 0.35
C PRO A 366 20.09 10.67 0.62
N SER A 367 20.24 11.85 1.19
CA SER A 367 19.14 12.75 1.44
C SER A 367 19.58 14.22 1.40
N TYR A 368 18.63 15.13 1.27
CA TYR A 368 18.91 16.56 1.38
C TYR A 368 19.41 16.96 2.80
N ALA A 369 19.14 16.15 3.82
CA ALA A 369 19.62 16.41 5.17
C ALA A 369 21.15 16.46 5.27
N GLN A 370 21.87 15.74 4.39
CA GLN A 370 23.33 15.76 4.32
C GLN A 370 23.91 17.13 3.93
N CYS A 371 23.13 17.96 3.22
CA CYS A 371 23.55 19.30 2.85
C CYS A 371 23.56 20.28 4.04
N TYR A 372 22.90 19.91 5.15
CA TYR A 372 22.70 20.78 6.29
C TYR A 372 23.59 20.40 7.48
N PRO A 373 24.22 21.38 8.15
CA PRO A 373 24.99 21.13 9.38
C PRO A 373 24.08 20.77 10.56
N TYR A 374 22.83 21.25 10.56
CA TYR A 374 21.82 20.99 11.58
C TYR A 374 20.59 20.40 10.91
N SER A 375 20.19 19.18 11.32
CA SER A 375 19.01 18.53 10.77
C SER A 375 18.34 17.66 11.82
N ALA A 376 17.00 17.68 11.86
CA ALA A 376 16.20 16.88 12.78
C ALA A 376 14.94 16.34 12.11
N ILE A 377 14.54 15.14 12.53
CA ILE A 377 13.17 14.63 12.35
C ILE A 377 12.45 14.78 13.69
N ILE A 378 11.24 15.33 13.66
CA ILE A 378 10.33 15.37 14.82
C ILE A 378 9.18 14.42 14.54
N ASN A 379 9.02 13.40 15.40
CA ASN A 379 8.01 12.37 15.23
C ASN A 379 7.31 12.07 16.56
N PRO A 380 5.97 12.24 16.66
CA PRO A 380 5.21 11.92 17.88
C PRO A 380 5.17 10.43 18.23
N ALA A 381 5.50 9.55 17.29
CA ALA A 381 5.47 8.10 17.47
C ALA A 381 6.77 7.42 16.98
N PRO A 382 7.95 7.76 17.56
CA PRO A 382 9.25 7.31 17.05
C PRO A 382 9.49 5.79 17.20
N GLY A 383 8.73 5.10 18.06
CA GLY A 383 8.79 3.63 18.20
C GLY A 383 8.23 2.87 17.00
N MET A 384 7.53 3.57 16.09
CA MET A 384 6.95 2.96 14.90
C MET A 384 7.93 2.97 13.72
N TRP A 385 7.82 1.98 12.85
CA TRP A 385 8.54 1.91 11.57
C TRP A 385 10.07 2.03 11.68
N ASN A 386 10.68 1.56 12.79
CA ASN A 386 12.13 1.68 13.06
C ASN A 386 12.67 3.12 12.94
N GLN A 387 11.88 4.12 13.33
CA GLN A 387 12.22 5.52 13.16
C GLN A 387 13.58 5.87 13.76
N GLU A 388 13.94 5.23 14.88
CA GLU A 388 15.26 5.42 15.52
C GLU A 388 16.43 5.06 14.60
N LYS A 389 16.27 4.04 13.73
CA LYS A 389 17.31 3.64 12.77
C LYS A 389 17.24 4.46 11.49
N VAL A 390 16.04 4.53 10.86
CA VAL A 390 15.91 5.15 9.56
C VAL A 390 16.19 6.64 9.56
N THR A 391 15.94 7.35 10.67
CA THR A 391 16.33 8.76 10.83
C THR A 391 17.82 8.96 10.55
N PHE A 392 18.66 8.14 11.16
CA PHE A 392 20.11 8.20 10.94
C PHE A 392 20.53 7.57 9.62
N GLY A 393 19.80 6.57 9.12
CA GLY A 393 19.93 6.03 7.77
C GLY A 393 19.70 7.08 6.68
N TYR A 394 18.77 8.00 6.88
CA TYR A 394 18.51 9.18 6.02
C TYR A 394 19.46 10.35 6.31
N GLN A 395 20.49 10.15 7.12
CA GLN A 395 21.55 11.13 7.44
C GLN A 395 21.07 12.38 8.19
N PHE A 396 19.91 12.34 8.86
CA PHE A 396 19.54 13.35 9.84
C PHE A 396 20.43 13.24 11.09
N LYS A 397 20.63 14.36 11.78
CA LYS A 397 21.51 14.44 12.96
C LYS A 397 20.78 14.15 14.28
N GLN A 398 19.44 14.31 14.28
CA GLN A 398 18.64 14.19 15.48
C GLN A 398 17.27 13.56 15.16
N LEU A 399 16.78 12.75 16.08
CA LEU A 399 15.39 12.35 16.20
C LEU A 399 14.84 12.96 17.49
N ILE A 400 13.74 13.70 17.40
CA ILE A 400 13.11 14.39 18.53
C ILE A 400 11.69 13.85 18.68
N GLU A 401 11.37 13.36 19.88
CA GLU A 401 10.01 13.05 20.27
C GLU A 401 9.41 14.27 20.98
N PRO A 402 8.27 14.83 20.52
CA PRO A 402 7.60 15.91 21.24
C PRO A 402 7.18 15.44 22.65
N GLN A 403 7.16 16.36 23.60
CA GLN A 403 6.63 16.07 24.93
C GLN A 403 5.14 15.76 24.82
N LYS A 404 4.71 14.65 25.42
CA LYS A 404 3.28 14.30 25.46
C LYS A 404 2.53 15.34 26.27
N GLY A 405 1.60 16.04 25.60
CA GLY A 405 0.71 17.03 26.21
C GLY A 405 -0.67 16.46 26.49
N GLU A 406 -1.58 17.33 26.92
CA GLU A 406 -3.02 17.03 27.04
C GLU A 406 -3.76 17.20 25.71
N HIS A 407 -3.04 17.65 24.67
CA HIS A 407 -3.58 17.96 23.35
C HIS A 407 -3.36 16.82 22.36
N TRP A 408 -3.78 17.08 21.14
CA TRP A 408 -3.58 16.19 20.01
C TRP A 408 -2.12 16.23 19.55
N ALA A 409 -1.61 15.12 19.06
CA ALA A 409 -0.21 14.94 18.74
C ALA A 409 0.36 15.99 17.76
N ASP A 410 -0.44 16.51 16.83
CA ASP A 410 0.03 17.51 15.87
C ASP A 410 0.25 18.88 16.49
N LYS A 411 -0.47 19.22 17.58
CA LYS A 411 -0.17 20.45 18.31
C LYS A 411 1.21 20.37 18.97
N GLU A 412 1.48 19.28 19.66
CA GLU A 412 2.78 19.07 20.32
C GLU A 412 3.91 18.98 19.30
N LEU A 413 3.67 18.34 18.14
CA LEU A 413 4.59 18.31 17.01
C LEU A 413 4.95 19.75 16.57
N ILE A 414 3.95 20.56 16.27
CA ILE A 414 4.15 21.91 15.74
C ILE A 414 4.79 22.82 16.79
N ASP A 415 4.38 22.74 18.06
CA ASP A 415 5.02 23.49 19.15
C ASP A 415 6.52 23.14 19.27
N GLN A 416 6.87 21.86 19.13
CA GLN A 416 8.26 21.41 19.14
C GLN A 416 9.03 21.88 17.90
N MET A 417 8.39 21.89 16.71
CA MET A 417 8.98 22.43 15.49
C MET A 417 9.27 23.93 15.62
N ILE A 418 8.35 24.71 16.18
CA ILE A 418 8.53 26.15 16.45
C ILE A 418 9.70 26.37 17.41
N ASN A 419 9.75 25.62 18.52
CA ASN A 419 10.86 25.72 19.47
C ASN A 419 12.21 25.38 18.80
N TYR A 420 12.25 24.38 17.92
CA TYR A 420 13.47 24.02 17.20
C TYR A 420 13.94 25.14 16.26
N ILE A 421 13.05 25.68 15.41
CA ILE A 421 13.42 26.74 14.46
C ILE A 421 13.84 28.04 15.14
N ASP A 422 13.35 28.33 16.35
CA ASP A 422 13.72 29.51 17.14
C ASP A 422 15.13 29.40 17.74
N THR A 423 15.57 28.18 18.05
CA THR A 423 16.81 27.93 18.77
C THR A 423 17.96 27.42 17.90
N VAL A 424 17.68 26.78 16.80
CA VAL A 424 18.69 26.18 15.92
C VAL A 424 19.48 27.24 15.14
N LYS A 425 20.75 26.94 14.84
CA LYS A 425 21.58 27.76 13.95
C LYS A 425 21.27 27.45 12.49
N GLU A 426 21.46 28.45 11.63
CA GLU A 426 21.29 28.33 10.18
C GLU A 426 22.59 27.92 9.47
N PRO A 427 22.51 27.26 8.30
CA PRO A 427 21.29 26.70 7.73
C PRO A 427 20.87 25.40 8.40
N PHE A 428 19.58 25.12 8.47
CA PHE A 428 19.02 23.90 9.07
C PHE A 428 17.97 23.22 8.19
N CYS A 429 17.77 21.92 8.44
CA CYS A 429 16.71 21.11 7.86
C CYS A 429 15.86 20.49 8.98
N LEU A 430 14.56 20.72 8.94
CA LEU A 430 13.60 20.20 9.89
C LEU A 430 12.51 19.42 9.15
N PHE A 431 12.25 18.19 9.56
CA PHE A 431 11.20 17.32 9.03
C PHE A 431 10.24 16.94 10.15
N GLY A 432 8.98 17.30 10.04
CA GLY A 432 7.92 16.97 10.99
C GLY A 432 6.94 15.97 10.39
N ILE A 433 6.53 14.99 11.17
CA ILE A 433 5.58 13.94 10.75
C ILE A 433 4.29 14.13 11.55
N SER A 434 3.20 14.52 10.86
CA SER A 434 1.90 14.65 11.51
C SER A 434 1.22 13.28 11.66
N VAL A 435 0.28 13.17 12.59
CA VAL A 435 -0.40 11.89 12.91
C VAL A 435 -1.89 12.06 13.26
N SER A 436 -2.38 13.28 13.50
CA SER A 436 -3.74 13.50 14.00
C SER A 436 -4.84 13.17 12.99
N SER A 437 -4.52 13.16 11.70
CA SER A 437 -5.40 12.74 10.61
C SER A 437 -5.27 11.27 10.22
N HIS A 438 -4.67 10.45 11.10
CA HIS A 438 -4.62 9.00 10.91
C HIS A 438 -5.98 8.37 11.20
N VAL A 439 -6.32 7.34 10.41
CA VAL A 439 -7.52 6.51 10.65
C VAL A 439 -7.50 5.95 12.10
N PRO A 440 -8.61 5.95 12.83
CA PRO A 440 -10.02 6.14 12.43
C PRO A 440 -10.52 7.59 12.49
N PHE A 441 -9.67 8.60 12.40
CA PHE A 441 -10.03 10.02 12.46
C PHE A 441 -10.72 10.41 13.79
N SER A 442 -10.27 9.80 14.88
CA SER A 442 -10.86 9.95 16.21
C SER A 442 -10.97 11.40 16.64
N GLN A 443 -9.99 12.18 16.28
CA GLN A 443 -9.93 13.60 16.63
C GLN A 443 -11.07 14.39 16.00
N GLY A 444 -11.31 14.19 14.72
CA GLY A 444 -12.42 14.83 14.00
C GLY A 444 -13.79 14.34 14.45
N SER A 445 -13.89 13.13 14.98
CA SER A 445 -15.14 12.57 15.52
C SER A 445 -15.47 13.10 16.92
N ILE A 446 -14.45 13.29 17.77
CA ILE A 446 -14.67 13.71 19.18
C ILE A 446 -14.99 15.20 19.28
N ASN A 447 -14.29 16.04 18.53
CA ASN A 447 -14.42 17.50 18.58
C ASN A 447 -14.56 18.10 17.17
N PRO A 448 -15.65 17.82 16.43
CA PRO A 448 -15.81 18.35 15.09
C PRO A 448 -16.00 19.86 15.12
N THR A 449 -15.25 20.59 14.30
CA THR A 449 -15.45 22.02 14.05
C THR A 449 -16.64 22.23 13.13
N TYR A 450 -16.79 21.37 12.14
CA TYR A 450 -17.89 21.42 11.16
C TYR A 450 -18.79 20.20 11.33
N ILE A 451 -20.09 20.45 11.17
CA ILE A 451 -21.13 19.39 11.12
C ILE A 451 -21.89 19.63 9.81
N ILE A 452 -21.93 18.62 8.95
CA ILE A 452 -22.58 18.69 7.64
C ILE A 452 -23.60 17.56 7.57
N ASP A 453 -24.88 17.93 7.49
CA ASP A 453 -25.97 16.97 7.44
C ASP A 453 -25.88 16.07 6.20
N GLY A 454 -26.02 14.79 6.38
CA GLY A 454 -26.00 13.78 5.31
C GLY A 454 -24.59 13.40 4.81
N MET A 455 -23.54 14.04 5.30
CA MET A 455 -22.18 13.62 4.96
C MET A 455 -21.83 12.31 5.68
N PRO A 456 -21.21 11.33 4.99
CA PRO A 456 -20.73 10.10 5.62
C PRO A 456 -19.83 10.39 6.81
N HIS A 457 -20.07 9.69 7.94
CA HIS A 457 -19.39 9.98 9.20
C HIS A 457 -17.85 9.96 9.08
N ILE A 458 -17.30 8.97 8.35
CA ILE A 458 -15.85 8.83 8.19
C ILE A 458 -15.25 9.99 7.36
N MET A 459 -15.97 10.46 6.33
CA MET A 459 -15.57 11.60 5.52
C MET A 459 -15.59 12.90 6.33
N LEU A 460 -16.63 13.11 7.12
CA LEU A 460 -16.74 14.28 8.00
C LEU A 460 -15.66 14.29 9.09
N ALA A 461 -15.40 13.13 9.69
CA ALA A 461 -14.35 12.95 10.68
C ALA A 461 -12.96 13.26 10.09
N TYR A 462 -12.67 12.74 8.90
CA TYR A 462 -11.45 13.03 8.14
C TYR A 462 -11.27 14.52 7.90
N LEU A 463 -12.27 15.19 7.33
CA LEU A 463 -12.22 16.63 7.03
C LEU A 463 -12.00 17.48 8.29
N ASN A 464 -12.62 17.11 9.42
CA ASN A 464 -12.39 17.80 10.70
C ASN A 464 -10.98 17.56 11.26
N CYS A 465 -10.39 16.37 11.06
CA CYS A 465 -8.98 16.11 11.39
C CYS A 465 -8.05 16.99 10.55
N LEU A 466 -8.28 17.06 9.25
CA LEU A 466 -7.50 17.92 8.35
C LEU A 466 -7.59 19.38 8.76
N HIS A 467 -8.80 19.88 9.09
CA HIS A 467 -9.01 21.24 9.56
C HIS A 467 -8.21 21.56 10.82
N TYR A 468 -8.21 20.61 11.77
CA TYR A 468 -7.40 20.75 12.99
C TYR A 468 -5.89 20.85 12.65
N THR A 469 -5.37 19.91 11.86
CA THR A 469 -3.95 19.89 11.47
C THR A 469 -3.58 21.14 10.64
N ASP A 470 -4.45 21.61 9.73
CA ASP A 470 -4.27 22.88 9.01
C ASP A 470 -4.11 24.06 9.97
N SER A 471 -4.92 24.09 11.04
CA SER A 471 -4.88 25.18 12.02
C SER A 471 -3.55 25.24 12.77
N VAL A 472 -3.00 24.09 13.18
CA VAL A 472 -1.70 24.04 13.89
C VAL A 472 -0.52 24.29 12.93
N ILE A 473 -0.59 23.82 11.69
CA ILE A 473 0.40 24.16 10.63
C ILE A 473 0.40 25.67 10.37
N GLY A 474 -0.76 26.32 10.40
CA GLY A 474 -0.87 27.78 10.30
C GLY A 474 -0.01 28.50 11.34
N ASN A 475 0.07 27.97 12.57
CA ASN A 475 0.93 28.54 13.61
C ASN A 475 2.43 28.42 13.26
N LEU A 476 2.87 27.28 12.68
CA LEU A 476 4.25 27.11 12.22
C LEU A 476 4.60 28.10 11.10
N VAL A 477 3.70 28.23 10.11
CA VAL A 477 3.89 29.17 9.01
C VAL A 477 3.98 30.61 9.52
N ASN A 478 3.11 31.01 10.45
CA ASN A 478 3.14 32.33 11.07
C ASN A 478 4.44 32.54 11.88
N ALA A 479 4.90 31.54 12.63
CA ALA A 479 6.15 31.62 13.37
C ALA A 479 7.35 31.88 12.45
N VAL A 480 7.39 31.20 11.27
CA VAL A 480 8.42 31.45 10.26
C VAL A 480 8.28 32.84 9.64
N GLN A 481 7.07 33.24 9.25
CA GLN A 481 6.85 34.51 8.54
C GLN A 481 7.02 35.74 9.41
N CYS A 482 6.73 35.66 10.71
CA CYS A 482 6.89 36.75 11.67
C CYS A 482 8.30 36.86 12.25
N ASN A 483 9.15 35.88 12.04
CA ASN A 483 10.53 35.89 12.54
C ASN A 483 11.46 36.51 11.49
N GLU A 484 12.05 37.68 11.79
CA GLU A 484 12.92 38.43 10.86
C GLU A 484 14.07 37.59 10.28
N ARG A 485 14.63 36.68 11.10
CA ARG A 485 15.71 35.75 10.70
C ARG A 485 15.24 34.74 9.65
N LEU A 486 14.01 34.23 9.79
CA LEU A 486 13.49 33.12 9.03
C LEU A 486 12.66 33.51 7.81
N ALA A 487 11.93 34.62 7.89
CA ALA A 487 10.87 35.00 6.93
C ALA A 487 11.30 34.99 5.45
N ASN A 488 12.52 35.44 5.16
CA ASN A 488 13.05 35.50 3.79
C ASN A 488 14.08 34.42 3.48
N ASN A 489 14.40 33.53 4.44
CA ASN A 489 15.47 32.54 4.33
C ASN A 489 15.00 31.12 4.62
N THR A 490 13.70 30.88 4.70
CA THR A 490 13.15 29.56 5.00
C THR A 490 12.20 29.11 3.91
N THR A 491 12.41 27.91 3.42
CA THR A 491 11.49 27.19 2.54
C THR A 491 10.62 26.28 3.40
N ILE A 492 9.31 26.36 3.24
CA ILE A 492 8.33 25.46 3.86
C ILE A 492 7.78 24.55 2.78
N VAL A 493 7.81 23.24 3.02
CA VAL A 493 7.25 22.19 2.17
C VAL A 493 6.18 21.46 2.96
N ILE A 494 5.01 21.27 2.35
CA ILE A 494 3.90 20.50 2.92
C ILE A 494 3.45 19.53 1.83
N SER A 495 3.45 18.24 2.14
CA SER A 495 2.98 17.19 1.24
C SER A 495 2.23 16.12 2.01
N GLY A 496 1.21 15.51 1.38
CA GLY A 496 0.59 14.31 1.93
C GLY A 496 1.51 13.10 1.79
N ASP A 497 1.54 12.25 2.81
CA ASP A 497 2.34 11.03 2.78
C ASP A 497 1.76 9.96 1.85
N HIS A 498 0.43 9.77 1.86
CA HIS A 498 -0.32 8.88 0.97
C HIS A 498 -1.79 9.28 0.88
N THR A 499 -2.52 8.61 -0.01
CA THR A 499 -3.98 8.75 -0.15
C THR A 499 -4.70 7.71 0.68
N ILE A 500 -5.93 8.01 1.10
CA ILE A 500 -6.73 7.15 1.98
C ILE A 500 -8.02 6.66 1.32
N PHE A 501 -8.78 7.53 0.64
CA PHE A 501 -10.00 7.13 -0.06
C PHE A 501 -9.67 6.54 -1.43
N ARG A 502 -10.32 5.43 -1.80
CA ARG A 502 -9.96 4.65 -2.99
C ARG A 502 -11.07 4.50 -4.02
N GLY A 503 -12.20 5.22 -3.82
CA GLY A 503 -13.33 5.17 -4.73
C GLY A 503 -14.06 3.82 -4.74
N GLU A 504 -14.04 3.10 -3.64
CA GLU A 504 -14.71 1.81 -3.45
C GLU A 504 -15.80 1.87 -2.37
N ASP A 505 -15.97 3.02 -1.72
CA ASP A 505 -17.03 3.25 -0.73
C ASP A 505 -18.24 3.90 -1.39
N GLN A 506 -19.28 3.11 -1.59
CA GLN A 506 -20.50 3.53 -2.29
C GLN A 506 -21.21 4.71 -1.60
N GLU A 507 -21.12 4.84 -0.28
CA GLU A 507 -21.74 5.93 0.47
C GLU A 507 -20.97 7.22 0.23
N ILE A 508 -19.65 7.18 0.30
CA ILE A 508 -18.77 8.33 0.04
C ILE A 508 -18.88 8.75 -1.43
N ASP A 509 -18.79 7.81 -2.36
CA ASP A 509 -18.87 8.10 -3.81
C ASP A 509 -20.22 8.73 -4.16
N THR A 510 -21.33 8.19 -3.63
CA THR A 510 -22.66 8.74 -3.86
C THR A 510 -22.79 10.16 -3.29
N PHE A 511 -22.26 10.40 -2.10
CA PHE A 511 -22.28 11.74 -1.50
C PHE A 511 -21.45 12.72 -2.33
N ALA A 512 -20.26 12.31 -2.75
CA ALA A 512 -19.36 13.12 -3.56
C ALA A 512 -20.00 13.51 -4.91
N ASP A 513 -20.66 12.55 -5.58
CA ASP A 513 -21.35 12.79 -6.85
C ASP A 513 -22.53 13.78 -6.69
N ILE A 514 -23.32 13.64 -5.62
CA ILE A 514 -24.46 14.55 -5.34
C ILE A 514 -24.01 16.00 -5.09
N HIS A 515 -22.85 16.18 -4.48
CA HIS A 515 -22.33 17.48 -4.06
C HIS A 515 -21.22 18.03 -4.97
N ASP A 516 -21.04 17.45 -6.16
CA ASP A 516 -19.99 17.81 -7.14
C ASP A 516 -18.57 17.82 -6.54
N ILE A 517 -18.31 16.96 -5.55
CA ILE A 517 -16.98 16.79 -4.97
C ILE A 517 -16.19 15.85 -5.88
N ASN A 518 -15.20 16.41 -6.57
CA ASN A 518 -14.42 15.66 -7.55
C ASN A 518 -13.39 14.73 -6.90
N MET A 519 -13.87 13.72 -6.15
CA MET A 519 -13.00 12.72 -5.53
C MET A 519 -12.42 11.74 -6.55
N GLN A 520 -13.17 11.33 -7.57
CA GLN A 520 -12.74 10.30 -8.54
C GLN A 520 -11.49 10.69 -9.33
N THR A 521 -11.26 11.99 -9.56
CA THR A 521 -10.05 12.47 -10.23
C THR A 521 -8.96 12.94 -9.27
N THR A 522 -9.27 13.15 -7.99
CA THR A 522 -8.34 13.75 -7.01
C THR A 522 -8.05 12.87 -5.81
N HIS A 523 -8.87 11.86 -5.51
CA HIS A 523 -8.63 10.94 -4.37
C HIS A 523 -7.38 10.07 -4.51
N THR A 524 -6.83 9.95 -5.71
CA THR A 524 -5.56 9.24 -5.95
C THR A 524 -4.33 10.14 -5.85
N TYR A 525 -4.53 11.42 -5.53
CA TYR A 525 -3.47 12.41 -5.51
C TYR A 525 -3.31 13.04 -4.13
N THR A 526 -2.06 13.20 -3.73
CA THR A 526 -1.65 14.07 -2.63
C THR A 526 -1.24 15.44 -3.19
N PRO A 527 -1.29 16.51 -2.39
CA PRO A 527 -0.76 17.81 -2.81
C PRO A 527 0.73 17.94 -2.51
N LEU A 528 1.43 18.74 -3.32
CA LEU A 528 2.71 19.33 -2.95
C LEU A 528 2.55 20.84 -2.88
N ILE A 529 2.78 21.42 -1.72
CA ILE A 529 2.74 22.86 -1.45
C ILE A 529 4.13 23.29 -1.00
N ILE A 530 4.71 24.28 -1.69
CA ILE A 530 6.00 24.84 -1.33
C ILE A 530 5.88 26.36 -1.22
N TYR A 531 6.26 26.90 -0.07
CA TYR A 531 6.48 28.33 0.14
C TYR A 531 7.97 28.61 0.22
N SER A 532 8.51 29.41 -0.72
CA SER A 532 9.95 29.71 -0.77
C SER A 532 10.19 31.14 -1.28
N PRO A 533 10.23 32.15 -0.41
CA PRO A 533 10.38 33.55 -0.83
C PRO A 533 11.74 33.83 -1.49
N LYS A 534 12.75 33.06 -1.20
CA LYS A 534 14.08 33.19 -1.81
C LYS A 534 14.12 32.68 -3.26
N LYS A 535 13.48 31.55 -3.56
CA LYS A 535 13.52 30.90 -4.87
C LYS A 535 12.31 31.23 -5.74
N ILE A 536 11.09 31.21 -5.20
CA ILE A 536 9.85 31.42 -5.94
C ILE A 536 9.49 32.91 -5.88
N LYS A 537 9.43 33.57 -7.03
CA LYS A 537 9.12 35.02 -7.13
C LYS A 537 7.69 35.29 -7.57
N ASN A 538 7.08 34.35 -8.28
CA ASN A 538 5.69 34.38 -8.71
C ASN A 538 5.05 33.03 -8.40
N ASN A 539 3.77 33.03 -8.06
CA ASN A 539 3.02 31.81 -7.80
C ASN A 539 3.11 30.84 -9.00
N ILE A 540 3.39 29.58 -8.70
CA ILE A 540 3.51 28.48 -9.68
C ILE A 540 2.42 27.46 -9.39
N TYR A 541 1.56 27.22 -10.38
CA TYR A 541 0.53 26.19 -10.29
C TYR A 541 0.80 25.10 -11.33
N VAL A 542 1.02 23.87 -10.86
CA VAL A 542 1.30 22.70 -11.70
C VAL A 542 0.05 21.84 -11.75
N THR A 543 -0.57 21.77 -12.93
CA THR A 543 -1.81 20.99 -13.17
C THR A 543 -1.56 19.63 -13.80
N ASP A 544 -0.34 19.41 -14.31
CA ASP A 544 0.07 18.11 -14.85
C ASP A 544 0.20 17.08 -13.73
N THR A 545 0.00 15.81 -14.06
CA THR A 545 0.25 14.73 -13.12
C THR A 545 1.76 14.61 -12.85
N CYS A 546 2.12 14.78 -11.58
CA CYS A 546 3.44 14.53 -11.03
C CYS A 546 3.44 13.26 -10.19
N TYR A 547 4.61 12.84 -9.74
CA TYR A 547 4.79 11.66 -8.92
C TYR A 547 5.48 12.04 -7.61
N GLN A 548 5.22 11.28 -6.54
CA GLN A 548 5.80 11.58 -5.22
C GLN A 548 7.35 11.59 -5.27
N MET A 549 7.98 10.74 -6.09
CA MET A 549 9.43 10.76 -6.33
C MET A 549 9.95 12.08 -6.91
N ASP A 550 9.09 12.96 -7.43
CA ASP A 550 9.46 14.25 -7.98
C ASP A 550 9.70 15.32 -6.90
N ILE A 551 9.28 15.06 -5.65
CA ILE A 551 9.46 15.97 -4.52
C ILE A 551 10.95 16.18 -4.24
N TYR A 552 11.73 15.10 -4.16
CA TYR A 552 13.15 15.18 -3.82
C TYR A 552 13.96 16.06 -4.79
N PRO A 553 13.97 15.84 -6.12
CA PRO A 553 14.72 16.70 -7.03
C PRO A 553 14.20 18.14 -7.06
N THR A 554 12.90 18.36 -6.80
CA THR A 554 12.33 19.70 -6.67
C THR A 554 12.88 20.43 -5.45
N ILE A 555 12.96 19.75 -4.30
CA ILE A 555 13.56 20.33 -3.09
C ILE A 555 15.04 20.64 -3.32
N MET A 556 15.79 19.73 -3.95
CA MET A 556 17.21 19.95 -4.23
C MET A 556 17.47 21.19 -5.08
N ASP A 557 16.64 21.47 -6.07
CA ASP A 557 16.70 22.73 -6.85
C ASP A 557 16.33 23.94 -5.98
N ILE A 558 15.26 23.86 -5.21
CA ILE A 558 14.79 24.99 -4.38
C ILE A 558 15.81 25.39 -3.32
N ILE A 559 16.49 24.42 -2.70
CA ILE A 559 17.52 24.70 -1.71
C ILE A 559 18.89 25.06 -2.34
N GLY A 560 19.03 24.95 -3.67
CA GLY A 560 20.26 25.25 -4.42
C GLY A 560 21.33 24.18 -4.25
N CYS A 561 20.93 22.92 -4.19
CA CYS A 561 21.79 21.76 -4.00
C CYS A 561 21.72 20.76 -5.17
N GLU A 562 21.41 21.18 -6.38
CA GLU A 562 21.26 20.34 -7.58
C GLU A 562 22.54 19.57 -7.93
N GLU A 563 23.69 20.10 -7.56
CA GLU A 563 25.01 19.47 -7.76
C GLU A 563 25.31 18.36 -6.73
N TYR A 564 24.38 18.06 -5.82
CA TYR A 564 24.55 16.92 -4.92
C TYR A 564 24.65 15.62 -5.71
N PHE A 565 25.50 14.68 -5.25
CA PHE A 565 25.86 13.50 -6.04
C PHE A 565 24.66 12.61 -6.41
N TRP A 566 23.60 12.59 -5.60
CA TRP A 566 22.37 11.83 -5.85
C TRP A 566 21.26 12.74 -6.36
N LYS A 567 20.68 12.40 -7.51
CA LYS A 567 19.65 13.21 -8.17
C LYS A 567 18.23 12.83 -7.77
N GLY A 568 18.01 11.65 -7.16
CA GLY A 568 16.71 11.00 -7.10
C GLY A 568 16.33 10.34 -8.42
N VAL A 569 15.26 9.53 -8.41
CA VAL A 569 14.72 8.88 -9.62
C VAL A 569 13.59 9.69 -10.28
N GLY A 570 13.13 10.76 -9.65
CA GLY A 570 12.11 11.69 -10.16
C GLY A 570 12.68 12.82 -11.01
N VAL A 571 11.81 13.79 -11.32
CA VAL A 571 12.15 15.04 -12.02
C VAL A 571 11.63 16.24 -11.26
N ASN A 572 12.25 17.40 -11.44
CA ASN A 572 11.78 18.64 -10.81
C ASN A 572 10.38 19.03 -11.32
N VAL A 573 9.40 19.21 -10.43
CA VAL A 573 8.03 19.58 -10.81
C VAL A 573 7.93 20.96 -11.47
N MET A 574 8.91 21.83 -11.29
CA MET A 574 8.96 23.14 -11.95
C MET A 574 9.41 23.05 -13.42
N ASP A 575 10.06 21.97 -13.82
CA ASP A 575 10.54 21.76 -15.19
C ASP A 575 9.49 21.00 -16.02
N SER A 576 8.71 21.76 -16.80
CA SER A 576 7.68 21.19 -17.67
C SER A 576 8.26 20.30 -18.77
N ALA A 577 9.46 20.60 -19.26
CA ALA A 577 10.12 19.78 -20.29
C ALA A 577 10.53 18.42 -19.72
N ALA A 578 11.09 18.40 -18.51
CA ALA A 578 11.46 17.16 -17.83
C ALA A 578 10.22 16.31 -17.45
N ARG A 579 9.11 16.94 -17.01
CA ARG A 579 7.86 16.22 -16.76
C ARG A 579 7.30 15.54 -18.00
N ASN A 580 7.33 16.23 -19.16
CA ASN A 580 6.82 15.70 -20.42
C ASN A 580 7.74 14.65 -21.07
N ASN A 581 9.04 14.67 -20.77
CA ASN A 581 10.04 13.77 -21.32
C ASN A 581 10.82 13.11 -20.19
N ARG A 582 10.13 12.37 -19.33
CA ARG A 582 10.75 11.68 -18.19
C ARG A 582 11.87 10.75 -18.65
N PRO A 583 13.05 10.77 -18.01
CA PRO A 583 14.19 9.94 -18.40
C PRO A 583 13.93 8.45 -18.17
N ILE A 584 13.00 8.12 -17.27
CA ILE A 584 12.59 6.75 -16.96
C ILE A 584 11.09 6.66 -16.72
N LEU A 585 10.54 5.48 -16.96
CA LEU A 585 9.17 5.14 -16.60
C LEU A 585 9.06 4.87 -15.09
N GLU A 586 7.88 5.04 -14.53
CA GLU A 586 7.61 4.75 -13.11
C GLU A 586 8.08 3.35 -12.69
N LYS A 587 7.85 2.35 -13.53
CA LYS A 587 8.28 0.97 -13.30
C LYS A 587 9.80 0.86 -13.15
N ASP A 588 10.55 1.46 -14.07
CA ASP A 588 12.00 1.41 -14.06
C ASP A 588 12.58 2.16 -12.85
N ALA A 589 11.88 3.21 -12.38
CA ALA A 589 12.22 3.91 -11.15
C ALA A 589 12.10 3.01 -9.91
N TYR A 590 11.07 2.15 -9.84
CA TYR A 590 10.96 1.13 -8.80
C TYR A 590 12.07 0.10 -8.88
N ASP A 591 12.40 -0.40 -10.08
CA ASP A 591 13.45 -1.40 -10.26
C ASP A 591 14.82 -0.84 -9.86
N ILE A 592 15.13 0.40 -10.22
CA ILE A 592 16.38 1.08 -9.84
C ILE A 592 16.43 1.29 -8.31
N SER A 593 15.32 1.73 -7.71
CA SER A 593 15.24 1.94 -6.26
C SER A 593 15.40 0.61 -5.50
N ASP A 594 14.76 -0.47 -5.96
CA ASP A 594 14.91 -1.82 -5.38
C ASP A 594 16.36 -2.31 -5.43
N MET A 595 17.05 -2.12 -6.57
CA MET A 595 18.47 -2.45 -6.70
C MET A 595 19.34 -1.66 -5.71
N ILE A 596 19.14 -0.34 -5.62
CA ILE A 596 19.91 0.54 -4.73
C ILE A 596 19.69 0.15 -3.26
N ILE A 597 18.44 -0.05 -2.86
CA ILE A 597 18.08 -0.37 -1.47
C ILE A 597 18.60 -1.76 -1.11
N ARG A 598 18.34 -2.77 -1.94
CA ARG A 598 18.72 -4.15 -1.63
C ARG A 598 20.21 -4.40 -1.69
N SER A 599 20.97 -3.66 -2.47
CA SER A 599 22.43 -3.76 -2.51
C SER A 599 23.11 -2.92 -1.44
N ASN A 600 22.39 -2.06 -0.72
CA ASN A 600 22.98 -1.04 0.15
C ASN A 600 24.05 -0.20 -0.58
N TYR A 601 23.72 0.20 -1.81
CA TYR A 601 24.65 0.78 -2.81
C TYR A 601 25.51 1.91 -2.24
N PHE A 602 24.91 2.84 -1.51
CA PHE A 602 25.60 4.04 -1.01
C PHE A 602 26.48 3.78 0.21
N ASN A 603 26.34 2.63 0.88
CA ASN A 603 27.24 2.25 1.97
C ASN A 603 28.48 1.49 1.45
N LEU A 604 28.39 0.87 0.27
CA LEU A 604 29.46 0.07 -0.31
C LEU A 604 30.38 0.89 -1.24
N HIS A 605 29.91 2.00 -1.74
CA HIS A 605 30.60 2.89 -2.68
C HIS A 605 30.82 4.29 -2.10
#